data_9a88c5d6c99a9021d79475d63686ce5c
#
_entry.id   9a88c5d6c99a9021d79475d63686ce5c
#
_cell.length_a   1.000
_cell.length_b   1.000
_cell.length_c   1.000
_cell.angle_alpha   90.00
_cell.angle_beta   90.00
_cell.angle_gamma   90.00
#
_symmetry.space_group_name_H-M   'P 1'
#
loop_
_entity.id
_entity.type
_entity.pdbx_description
1 polymer ?
#
loop_
_entity_poly.entity_id
_entity_poly.type
_entity_poly.pdbx_seq_one_letter_code
_entity_poly.pdbx_strand_id
1 'polypeptide(L)'
;MAMSQTDGAFDASAPNEGVNAVTAHNVSKNYGDVEALKDLSLEFPRGQLTSLLGPSGCGKTTLLKIIAGLLEPTSGEVQVNGKTVTGPGPDRAFVFQDFALLPWASVLRNVAFGLELRGIAKSTREDIASKYIRDVGLGGFENAYPHELSGGMRQRVGLARALSVDAKVLLMDEPFSAVDEQTRRKFQEDLLSLVQNENKTFIFVTHSIEEAVYVSDQIAILLPRPSRVSEIIRPASFRSKDVDNIRRDPEYLDIIDRIWASLRSYVE
;
A
#
# COMPACT_ATOMS: atom_id res chain seq x y z
N MET A 1 -38.66 -17.82 -35.41
CA MET A 1 -37.25 -18.14 -35.08
C MET A 1 -36.72 -16.98 -34.25
N ALA A 2 -36.87 -17.05 -32.95
CA ALA A 2 -36.53 -15.99 -32.01
C ALA A 2 -35.22 -16.35 -31.36
N MET A 3 -34.18 -15.52 -31.52
CA MET A 3 -32.92 -15.63 -30.83
C MET A 3 -33.05 -14.98 -29.44
N SER A 4 -32.89 -15.83 -28.44
CA SER A 4 -32.77 -15.45 -27.03
C SER A 4 -31.42 -14.80 -26.80
N GLN A 5 -31.40 -13.52 -26.41
CA GLN A 5 -30.23 -12.87 -25.81
C GLN A 5 -30.24 -13.23 -24.31
N THR A 6 -29.23 -13.93 -23.89
CA THR A 6 -28.91 -14.13 -22.47
C THR A 6 -28.00 -13.00 -22.01
N ASP A 7 -28.59 -12.03 -21.31
CA ASP A 7 -27.84 -11.03 -20.54
C ASP A 7 -27.14 -11.75 -19.37
N GLY A 8 -25.83 -11.88 -19.48
CA GLY A 8 -24.97 -12.30 -18.38
C GLY A 8 -24.71 -11.11 -17.46
N ALA A 9 -25.53 -10.95 -16.43
CA ALA A 9 -25.24 -10.03 -15.33
C ALA A 9 -23.99 -10.50 -14.60
N PHE A 10 -22.94 -9.67 -14.60
CA PHE A 10 -21.77 -9.85 -13.74
C PHE A 10 -22.21 -9.63 -12.28
N ASP A 11 -22.26 -10.69 -11.51
CA ASP A 11 -22.48 -10.65 -10.07
C ASP A 11 -21.21 -10.13 -9.38
N ALA A 12 -21.28 -8.90 -8.86
CA ALA A 12 -20.16 -8.17 -8.24
C ALA A 12 -20.07 -8.40 -6.72
N SER A 13 -20.57 -9.52 -6.20
CA SER A 13 -20.66 -9.76 -4.76
C SER A 13 -20.15 -11.14 -4.34
N ALA A 14 -18.81 -11.35 -4.42
CA ALA A 14 -18.09 -12.24 -3.50
C ALA A 14 -16.61 -11.85 -3.50
N PRO A 15 -15.96 -11.63 -2.34
CA PRO A 15 -14.51 -11.57 -2.30
C PRO A 15 -13.99 -12.92 -2.78
N ASN A 16 -13.10 -12.91 -3.75
CA ASN A 16 -12.50 -14.10 -4.35
C ASN A 16 -11.58 -14.74 -3.30
N GLU A 17 -12.17 -15.47 -2.36
CA GLU A 17 -11.47 -16.20 -1.31
C GLU A 17 -10.58 -17.25 -1.96
N GLY A 18 -9.26 -17.02 -1.98
CA GLY A 18 -8.31 -18.07 -2.31
C GLY A 18 -7.20 -17.75 -3.30
N VAL A 19 -7.12 -16.54 -3.88
CA VAL A 19 -5.99 -16.19 -4.76
C VAL A 19 -5.20 -15.02 -4.16
N ASN A 20 -3.99 -15.31 -3.66
CA ASN A 20 -3.07 -14.29 -3.19
C ASN A 20 -2.53 -13.46 -4.38
N ALA A 21 -2.46 -12.14 -4.22
CA ALA A 21 -1.81 -11.26 -5.20
C ALA A 21 -0.29 -11.29 -5.04
N VAL A 22 0.18 -11.40 -3.80
CA VAL A 22 1.60 -11.51 -3.47
C VAL A 22 1.80 -12.63 -2.46
N THR A 23 2.88 -13.39 -2.63
CA THR A 23 3.30 -14.44 -1.70
C THR A 23 4.80 -14.33 -1.45
N ALA A 24 5.20 -14.28 -0.20
CA ALA A 24 6.59 -14.40 0.23
C ALA A 24 6.79 -15.80 0.82
N HIS A 25 7.79 -16.54 0.33
CA HIS A 25 8.12 -17.89 0.77
C HIS A 25 9.53 -17.94 1.35
N ASN A 26 9.65 -18.17 2.66
CA ASN A 26 10.90 -18.34 3.39
C ASN A 26 11.94 -17.25 3.06
N VAL A 27 11.47 -16.00 2.94
CA VAL A 27 12.30 -14.86 2.54
C VAL A 27 13.26 -14.52 3.66
N SER A 28 14.57 -14.56 3.36
CA SER A 28 15.61 -14.06 4.24
C SER A 28 16.41 -12.96 3.56
N LYS A 29 16.89 -11.99 4.36
CA LYS A 29 17.76 -10.91 3.88
C LYS A 29 18.83 -10.55 4.88
N ASN A 30 20.06 -10.65 4.43
CA ASN A 30 21.26 -10.27 5.18
C ASN A 30 21.90 -9.04 4.56
N TYR A 31 22.41 -8.16 5.41
CA TYR A 31 23.26 -7.01 5.07
C TYR A 31 24.58 -7.20 5.83
N GLY A 32 25.56 -7.81 5.17
CA GLY A 32 26.77 -8.27 5.87
C GLY A 32 26.38 -9.24 6.98
N ASP A 33 26.79 -8.93 8.21
CA ASP A 33 26.52 -9.74 9.41
C ASP A 33 25.13 -9.50 10.02
N VAL A 34 24.37 -8.53 9.50
CA VAL A 34 23.05 -8.21 10.03
C VAL A 34 21.96 -8.99 9.29
N GLU A 35 21.34 -9.95 9.96
CA GLU A 35 20.17 -10.67 9.47
C GLU A 35 18.92 -9.81 9.68
N ALA A 36 18.44 -9.17 8.60
CA ALA A 36 17.29 -8.28 8.66
C ALA A 36 15.97 -9.04 8.62
N LEU A 37 15.85 -10.04 7.74
CA LEU A 37 14.70 -10.95 7.63
C LEU A 37 15.21 -12.39 7.73
N LYS A 38 14.40 -13.26 8.37
CA LYS A 38 14.74 -14.69 8.55
C LYS A 38 13.53 -15.58 8.32
N ASP A 39 13.59 -16.39 7.27
CA ASP A 39 12.58 -17.40 6.90
C ASP A 39 11.14 -16.85 6.95
N LEU A 40 10.96 -15.60 6.50
CA LEU A 40 9.68 -14.91 6.54
C LEU A 40 8.76 -15.43 5.44
N SER A 41 7.62 -15.98 5.84
CA SER A 41 6.55 -16.38 4.92
C SER A 41 5.29 -15.59 5.22
N LEU A 42 4.70 -14.98 4.18
CA LEU A 42 3.51 -14.15 4.32
C LEU A 42 2.74 -14.09 2.99
N GLU A 43 1.43 -14.16 3.10
CA GLU A 43 0.50 -14.08 1.99
C GLU A 43 -0.28 -12.78 2.03
N PHE A 44 -0.47 -12.16 0.87
CA PHE A 44 -1.22 -10.92 0.69
C PHE A 44 -2.42 -11.19 -0.21
N PRO A 45 -3.64 -11.28 0.36
CA PRO A 45 -4.83 -11.59 -0.41
C PRO A 45 -5.13 -10.52 -1.48
N ARG A 46 -5.64 -10.97 -2.61
CA ARG A 46 -6.01 -10.10 -3.73
C ARG A 46 -7.14 -9.16 -3.35
N GLY A 47 -7.01 -7.89 -3.77
CA GLY A 47 -8.05 -6.87 -3.55
C GLY A 47 -8.15 -6.39 -2.10
N GLN A 48 -7.25 -6.83 -1.23
CA GLN A 48 -7.21 -6.41 0.17
C GLN A 48 -6.09 -5.43 0.47
N LEU A 49 -6.26 -4.70 1.57
CA LEU A 49 -5.22 -3.86 2.15
C LEU A 49 -4.58 -4.60 3.32
N THR A 50 -3.29 -4.93 3.18
CA THR A 50 -2.48 -5.53 4.25
C THR A 50 -1.51 -4.53 4.82
N SER A 51 -1.54 -4.34 6.15
CA SER A 51 -0.51 -3.56 6.87
C SER A 51 0.61 -4.44 7.38
N LEU A 52 1.84 -3.95 7.21
CA LEU A 52 3.03 -4.46 7.89
C LEU A 52 3.31 -3.58 9.11
N LEU A 53 3.09 -4.11 10.31
CA LEU A 53 3.24 -3.41 11.57
C LEU A 53 4.42 -4.01 12.36
N GLY A 54 5.16 -3.19 13.09
CA GLY A 54 6.27 -3.63 13.92
C GLY A 54 7.22 -2.48 14.27
N PRO A 55 8.20 -2.70 15.17
CA PRO A 55 9.10 -1.66 15.63
C PRO A 55 9.96 -1.11 14.50
N SER A 56 10.52 0.09 14.71
CA SER A 56 11.43 0.71 13.75
C SER A 56 12.65 -0.18 13.52
N GLY A 57 13.06 -0.28 12.25
CA GLY A 57 14.21 -1.09 11.85
C GLY A 57 14.00 -2.61 11.85
N CYS A 58 12.78 -3.12 12.10
CA CYS A 58 12.53 -4.57 12.07
C CYS A 58 12.55 -5.20 10.67
N GLY A 59 12.62 -4.42 9.57
CA GLY A 59 12.71 -4.98 8.22
C GLY A 59 11.47 -4.82 7.35
N LYS A 60 10.45 -4.08 7.77
CA LYS A 60 9.21 -3.81 6.97
C LYS A 60 9.53 -3.25 5.58
N THR A 61 10.28 -2.15 5.53
CA THR A 61 10.73 -1.53 4.28
C THR A 61 11.61 -2.48 3.46
N THR A 62 12.42 -3.33 4.10
CA THR A 62 13.21 -4.36 3.41
C THR A 62 12.31 -5.36 2.68
N LEU A 63 11.31 -5.91 3.38
CA LEU A 63 10.33 -6.81 2.75
C LEU A 63 9.57 -6.10 1.62
N LEU A 64 9.12 -4.88 1.84
CA LEU A 64 8.40 -4.11 0.84
C LEU A 64 9.25 -3.87 -0.42
N LYS A 65 10.56 -3.56 -0.27
CA LYS A 65 11.50 -3.41 -1.38
C LYS A 65 11.77 -4.73 -2.11
N ILE A 66 11.78 -5.85 -1.42
CA ILE A 66 11.91 -7.19 -2.03
C ILE A 66 10.66 -7.48 -2.87
N ILE A 67 9.45 -7.23 -2.34
CA ILE A 67 8.21 -7.38 -3.10
C ILE A 67 8.20 -6.47 -4.34
N ALA A 68 8.72 -5.26 -4.23
CA ALA A 68 8.84 -4.33 -5.35
C ALA A 68 9.85 -4.80 -6.43
N GLY A 69 10.75 -5.73 -6.10
CA GLY A 69 11.87 -6.11 -6.95
C GLY A 69 13.00 -5.08 -6.96
N LEU A 70 13.01 -4.16 -5.98
CA LEU A 70 14.08 -3.16 -5.80
C LEU A 70 15.25 -3.72 -5.00
N LEU A 71 15.07 -4.86 -4.38
CA LEU A 71 16.05 -5.54 -3.55
C LEU A 71 15.89 -7.05 -3.72
N GLU A 72 16.99 -7.76 -3.94
CA GLU A 72 16.98 -9.23 -4.01
C GLU A 72 17.02 -9.83 -2.59
N PRO A 73 16.24 -10.88 -2.29
CA PRO A 73 16.39 -11.64 -1.06
C PRO A 73 17.73 -12.38 -1.05
N THR A 74 18.25 -12.72 0.14
CA THR A 74 19.43 -13.58 0.28
C THR A 74 19.06 -15.07 0.03
N SER A 75 17.84 -15.45 0.47
CA SER A 75 17.22 -16.76 0.18
C SER A 75 15.70 -16.63 0.23
N GLY A 76 15.01 -17.66 -0.26
CA GLY A 76 13.57 -17.66 -0.45
C GLY A 76 13.16 -16.90 -1.72
N GLU A 77 11.87 -16.74 -1.92
CA GLU A 77 11.34 -16.06 -3.10
C GLU A 77 10.07 -15.26 -2.77
N VAL A 78 9.80 -14.28 -3.64
CA VAL A 78 8.52 -13.56 -3.66
C VAL A 78 7.87 -13.77 -5.00
N GLN A 79 6.57 -14.02 -5.01
CA GLN A 79 5.76 -14.12 -6.21
C GLN A 79 4.70 -13.01 -6.22
N VAL A 80 4.49 -12.40 -7.40
CA VAL A 80 3.42 -11.44 -7.65
C VAL A 80 2.54 -12.00 -8.78
N ASN A 81 1.26 -12.19 -8.51
CA ASN A 81 0.32 -12.84 -9.43
C ASN A 81 0.84 -14.19 -9.97
N GLY A 82 1.46 -15.01 -9.08
CA GLY A 82 2.03 -16.32 -9.41
C GLY A 82 3.34 -16.29 -10.21
N LYS A 83 3.94 -15.12 -10.41
CA LYS A 83 5.25 -14.97 -11.09
C LYS A 83 6.32 -14.56 -10.11
N THR A 84 7.43 -15.26 -10.08
CA THR A 84 8.59 -14.94 -9.25
C THR A 84 9.14 -13.54 -9.59
N VAL A 85 9.39 -12.75 -8.58
CA VAL A 85 9.94 -11.40 -8.68
C VAL A 85 11.45 -11.49 -8.90
N THR A 86 11.91 -11.04 -10.06
CA THR A 86 13.34 -10.97 -10.41
C THR A 86 13.84 -9.53 -10.59
N GLY A 87 12.96 -8.53 -10.42
CA GLY A 87 13.27 -7.13 -10.58
C GLY A 87 11.99 -6.28 -10.56
N PRO A 88 12.09 -4.95 -10.75
CA PRO A 88 10.94 -4.08 -10.88
C PRO A 88 10.03 -4.49 -12.04
N GLY A 89 8.71 -4.37 -11.88
CA GLY A 89 7.74 -4.78 -12.88
C GLY A 89 6.56 -3.82 -13.01
N PRO A 90 5.83 -3.85 -14.15
CA PRO A 90 4.70 -2.97 -14.41
C PRO A 90 3.44 -3.36 -13.62
N ASP A 91 3.42 -4.53 -13.02
CA ASP A 91 2.32 -5.11 -12.25
C ASP A 91 2.22 -4.55 -10.83
N ARG A 92 3.24 -3.78 -10.38
CA ARG A 92 3.33 -3.17 -9.08
C ARG A 92 3.88 -1.76 -9.12
N ALA A 93 3.41 -0.90 -8.20
CA ALA A 93 3.89 0.47 -8.04
C ALA A 93 4.32 0.70 -6.59
N PHE A 94 5.27 1.60 -6.39
CA PHE A 94 5.86 1.90 -5.09
C PHE A 94 5.69 3.39 -4.74
N VAL A 95 5.16 3.65 -3.55
CA VAL A 95 5.11 4.98 -2.94
C VAL A 95 6.18 5.03 -1.86
N PHE A 96 7.20 5.84 -2.08
CA PHE A 96 8.34 6.01 -1.18
C PHE A 96 7.99 6.93 0.01
N GLN A 97 8.63 6.74 1.14
CA GLN A 97 8.48 7.56 2.34
C GLN A 97 8.87 9.03 2.09
N ASP A 98 9.88 9.27 1.27
CA ASP A 98 10.35 10.60 0.85
C ASP A 98 9.72 11.10 -0.46
N PHE A 99 8.63 10.42 -0.90
CA PHE A 99 7.83 10.69 -2.11
C PHE A 99 8.59 10.50 -3.43
N ALA A 100 9.90 10.60 -3.46
CA ALA A 100 10.76 10.48 -4.64
C ALA A 100 10.20 11.22 -5.87
N LEU A 101 9.72 12.46 -5.68
CA LEU A 101 9.22 13.29 -6.77
C LEU A 101 10.39 13.85 -7.57
N LEU A 102 10.19 14.02 -8.88
CA LEU A 102 11.13 14.69 -9.77
C LEU A 102 11.07 16.19 -9.47
N PRO A 103 12.10 16.81 -8.84
CA PRO A 103 12.01 18.19 -8.35
C PRO A 103 11.94 19.22 -9.49
N TRP A 104 12.38 18.85 -10.68
CA TRP A 104 12.35 19.70 -11.90
C TRP A 104 11.09 19.52 -12.75
N ALA A 105 10.18 18.66 -12.34
CA ALA A 105 8.95 18.36 -13.07
C ALA A 105 7.73 18.87 -12.30
N SER A 106 6.71 19.37 -13.03
CA SER A 106 5.44 19.76 -12.44
C SER A 106 4.69 18.55 -11.86
N VAL A 107 3.65 18.80 -11.08
CA VAL A 107 2.73 17.76 -10.56
C VAL A 107 2.21 16.89 -11.70
N LEU A 108 1.69 17.50 -12.77
CA LEU A 108 1.18 16.76 -13.93
C LEU A 108 2.23 15.83 -14.53
N ARG A 109 3.45 16.34 -14.73
CA ARG A 109 4.53 15.54 -15.30
C ARG A 109 5.03 14.46 -14.33
N ASN A 110 5.06 14.72 -13.03
CA ASN A 110 5.37 13.70 -12.02
C ASN A 110 4.37 12.54 -12.08
N VAL A 111 3.07 12.83 -12.14
CA VAL A 111 2.02 11.79 -12.20
C VAL A 111 2.03 11.06 -13.54
N ALA A 112 2.26 11.77 -14.64
CA ALA A 112 2.33 11.19 -15.99
C ALA A 112 3.63 10.41 -16.26
N PHE A 113 4.65 10.50 -15.41
CA PHE A 113 6.01 10.00 -15.68
C PHE A 113 6.04 8.48 -15.98
N GLY A 114 5.35 7.69 -15.18
CA GLY A 114 5.28 6.24 -15.41
C GLY A 114 4.59 5.86 -16.72
N LEU A 115 3.59 6.64 -17.13
CA LEU A 115 2.90 6.48 -18.42
C LEU A 115 3.79 6.92 -19.60
N GLU A 116 4.62 7.96 -19.40
CA GLU A 116 5.63 8.38 -20.37
C GLU A 116 6.64 7.27 -20.66
N LEU A 117 7.15 6.61 -19.63
CA LEU A 117 8.06 5.47 -19.76
C LEU A 117 7.43 4.27 -20.47
N ARG A 118 6.11 4.13 -20.39
CA ARG A 118 5.34 3.11 -21.13
C ARG A 118 5.01 3.49 -22.58
N GLY A 119 5.46 4.65 -23.05
CA GLY A 119 5.23 5.13 -24.40
C GLY A 119 3.81 5.61 -24.67
N ILE A 120 3.00 5.90 -23.65
CA ILE A 120 1.64 6.43 -23.81
C ILE A 120 1.69 7.83 -24.43
N ALA A 121 0.83 8.08 -25.41
CA ALA A 121 0.74 9.37 -26.10
C ALA A 121 0.50 10.53 -25.10
N LYS A 122 1.10 11.70 -25.39
CA LYS A 122 1.11 12.85 -24.47
C LYS A 122 -0.29 13.26 -24.02
N SER A 123 -1.24 13.41 -24.92
CA SER A 123 -2.63 13.80 -24.58
C SER A 123 -3.25 12.78 -23.63
N THR A 124 -3.18 11.48 -23.95
CA THR A 124 -3.77 10.41 -23.15
C THR A 124 -3.15 10.34 -21.75
N ARG A 125 -1.81 10.43 -21.64
CA ARG A 125 -1.15 10.36 -20.32
C ARG A 125 -1.44 11.58 -19.46
N GLU A 126 -1.60 12.77 -20.06
CA GLU A 126 -1.97 14.00 -19.36
C GLU A 126 -3.43 13.94 -18.88
N ASP A 127 -4.35 13.37 -19.67
CA ASP A 127 -5.73 13.15 -19.26
C ASP A 127 -5.82 12.17 -18.07
N ILE A 128 -5.11 11.04 -18.15
CA ILE A 128 -5.03 10.07 -17.05
C ILE A 128 -4.43 10.71 -15.79
N ALA A 129 -3.31 11.41 -15.93
CA ALA A 129 -2.65 12.09 -14.81
C ALA A 129 -3.56 13.13 -14.16
N SER A 130 -4.25 13.95 -14.97
CA SER A 130 -5.19 14.97 -14.48
C SER A 130 -6.38 14.36 -13.73
N LYS A 131 -6.86 13.18 -14.15
CA LYS A 131 -7.88 12.44 -13.40
C LYS A 131 -7.35 12.10 -12.00
N TYR A 132 -6.22 11.41 -11.88
CA TYR A 132 -5.68 10.99 -10.58
C TYR A 132 -5.25 12.16 -9.70
N ILE A 133 -4.80 13.30 -10.28
CA ILE A 133 -4.54 14.53 -9.53
C ILE A 133 -5.82 15.05 -8.86
N ARG A 134 -6.94 15.05 -9.59
CA ARG A 134 -8.25 15.42 -9.00
C ARG A 134 -8.71 14.41 -7.95
N ASP A 135 -8.56 13.11 -8.22
CA ASP A 135 -8.99 12.03 -7.32
C ASP A 135 -8.26 12.09 -5.96
N VAL A 136 -7.01 12.58 -5.93
CA VAL A 136 -6.26 12.82 -4.67
C VAL A 136 -6.47 14.24 -4.11
N GLY A 137 -7.41 15.03 -4.64
CA GLY A 137 -7.75 16.37 -4.15
C GLY A 137 -6.71 17.46 -4.46
N LEU A 138 -5.95 17.31 -5.55
CA LEU A 138 -4.94 18.27 -5.99
C LEU A 138 -5.32 18.99 -7.30
N GLY A 139 -6.62 19.03 -7.65
CA GLY A 139 -7.11 19.81 -8.80
C GLY A 139 -6.72 21.29 -8.67
N GLY A 140 -6.15 21.87 -9.75
CA GLY A 140 -5.63 23.23 -9.79
C GLY A 140 -4.12 23.34 -9.47
N PHE A 141 -3.47 22.26 -9.07
CA PHE A 141 -2.02 22.22 -8.79
C PHE A 141 -1.21 21.51 -9.88
N GLU A 142 -1.78 21.24 -11.04
CA GLU A 142 -1.16 20.48 -12.12
C GLU A 142 0.18 21.05 -12.58
N ASN A 143 0.30 22.39 -12.56
CA ASN A 143 1.47 23.12 -13.01
C ASN A 143 2.46 23.45 -11.87
N ALA A 144 2.10 23.21 -10.61
CA ALA A 144 2.96 23.45 -9.46
C ALA A 144 4.15 22.48 -9.45
N TYR A 145 5.26 22.91 -8.84
CA TYR A 145 6.45 22.08 -8.64
C TYR A 145 6.54 21.55 -7.21
N PRO A 146 7.28 20.45 -6.95
CA PRO A 146 7.37 19.85 -5.64
C PRO A 146 7.76 20.79 -4.50
N HIS A 147 8.59 21.79 -4.77
CA HIS A 147 9.02 22.78 -3.77
C HIS A 147 7.94 23.80 -3.38
N GLU A 148 6.87 23.91 -4.18
CA GLU A 148 5.72 24.80 -3.92
C GLU A 148 4.62 24.09 -3.12
N LEU A 149 4.77 22.77 -2.83
CA LEU A 149 3.77 21.93 -2.19
C LEU A 149 4.10 21.69 -0.71
N SER A 150 3.07 21.54 0.12
CA SER A 150 3.20 21.01 1.47
C SER A 150 3.65 19.53 1.47
N GLY A 151 4.10 19.01 2.62
CA GLY A 151 4.47 17.59 2.77
C GLY A 151 3.33 16.65 2.36
N GLY A 152 2.12 16.91 2.87
CA GLY A 152 0.93 16.12 2.52
C GLY A 152 0.54 16.22 1.04
N MET A 153 0.70 17.38 0.42
CA MET A 153 0.47 17.52 -1.03
C MET A 153 1.48 16.71 -1.84
N ARG A 154 2.77 16.76 -1.50
CA ARG A 154 3.79 15.93 -2.16
C ARG A 154 3.48 14.44 -2.05
N GLN A 155 2.99 14.00 -0.91
CA GLN A 155 2.58 12.63 -0.68
C GLN A 155 1.41 12.21 -1.58
N ARG A 156 0.39 13.05 -1.71
CA ARG A 156 -0.74 12.86 -2.62
C ARG A 156 -0.29 12.79 -4.09
N VAL A 157 0.70 13.58 -4.49
CA VAL A 157 1.32 13.46 -5.83
C VAL A 157 1.99 12.10 -6.01
N GLY A 158 2.73 11.62 -5.02
CA GLY A 158 3.35 10.28 -5.03
C GLY A 158 2.32 9.16 -5.17
N LEU A 159 1.19 9.28 -4.46
CA LEU A 159 0.07 8.34 -4.57
C LEU A 159 -0.58 8.41 -5.96
N ALA A 160 -0.90 9.61 -6.47
CA ALA A 160 -1.47 9.79 -7.80
C ALA A 160 -0.58 9.19 -8.90
N ARG A 161 0.75 9.37 -8.79
CA ARG A 161 1.75 8.77 -9.70
C ARG A 161 1.71 7.23 -9.66
N ALA A 162 1.59 6.64 -8.47
CA ALA A 162 1.51 5.20 -8.32
C ALA A 162 0.18 4.62 -8.85
N LEU A 163 -0.93 5.34 -8.68
CA LEU A 163 -2.24 4.93 -9.19
C LEU A 163 -2.35 5.05 -10.71
N SER A 164 -1.74 6.10 -11.30
CA SER A 164 -1.87 6.39 -12.73
C SER A 164 -1.36 5.28 -13.64
N VAL A 165 -0.38 4.49 -13.20
CA VAL A 165 0.24 3.42 -13.99
C VAL A 165 -0.56 2.11 -14.02
N ASP A 166 -1.75 2.06 -13.45
CA ASP A 166 -2.64 0.88 -13.38
C ASP A 166 -1.95 -0.42 -12.94
N ALA A 167 -1.04 -0.30 -11.97
CA ALA A 167 -0.45 -1.45 -11.31
C ALA A 167 -1.51 -2.17 -10.45
N LYS A 168 -1.46 -3.51 -10.40
CA LYS A 168 -2.41 -4.32 -9.62
C LYS A 168 -2.03 -4.42 -8.14
N VAL A 169 -0.76 -4.17 -7.81
CA VAL A 169 -0.24 -4.16 -6.43
C VAL A 169 0.37 -2.78 -6.14
N LEU A 170 -0.11 -2.12 -5.10
CA LEU A 170 0.46 -0.88 -4.59
C LEU A 170 1.19 -1.14 -3.27
N LEU A 171 2.45 -0.73 -3.26
CA LEU A 171 3.36 -0.85 -2.12
C LEU A 171 3.61 0.55 -1.56
N MET A 172 3.35 0.78 -0.29
CA MET A 172 3.45 2.11 0.33
C MET A 172 4.29 2.04 1.61
N ASP A 173 5.38 2.80 1.64
CA ASP A 173 6.28 2.87 2.78
C ASP A 173 5.95 4.10 3.62
N GLU A 174 5.32 3.90 4.78
CA GLU A 174 4.87 4.92 5.72
C GLU A 174 4.09 6.09 5.06
N PRO A 175 2.96 5.80 4.37
CA PRO A 175 2.28 6.79 3.54
C PRO A 175 1.67 7.97 4.32
N PHE A 176 1.66 7.96 5.64
CA PHE A 176 1.04 9.01 6.47
C PHE A 176 2.06 9.76 7.34
N SER A 177 3.36 9.42 7.28
CA SER A 177 4.38 9.95 8.19
C SER A 177 4.64 11.46 8.08
N ALA A 178 4.43 12.03 6.89
CA ALA A 178 4.72 13.45 6.61
C ALA A 178 3.50 14.37 6.72
N VAL A 179 2.39 13.86 7.24
CA VAL A 179 1.11 14.58 7.31
C VAL A 179 0.77 14.90 8.76
N ASP A 180 0.31 16.14 9.03
CA ASP A 180 -0.21 16.52 10.34
C ASP A 180 -1.48 15.71 10.69
N GLU A 181 -1.82 15.65 11.99
CA GLU A 181 -2.88 14.77 12.50
C GLU A 181 -4.27 15.03 11.86
N GLN A 182 -4.64 16.29 11.63
CA GLN A 182 -5.95 16.61 11.05
C GLN A 182 -6.01 16.21 9.57
N THR A 183 -4.96 16.52 8.81
CA THR A 183 -4.84 16.17 7.39
C THR A 183 -4.67 14.66 7.21
N ARG A 184 -4.01 13.97 8.14
CA ARG A 184 -3.80 12.52 8.14
C ARG A 184 -5.10 11.74 8.09
N ARG A 185 -6.09 12.10 8.94
CA ARG A 185 -7.40 11.45 8.96
C ARG A 185 -8.09 11.54 7.60
N LYS A 186 -8.17 12.74 7.06
CA LYS A 186 -8.78 12.94 5.75
C LYS A 186 -8.05 12.15 4.66
N PHE A 187 -6.73 12.07 4.74
CA PHE A 187 -5.96 11.29 3.77
C PHE A 187 -6.18 9.77 3.92
N GLN A 188 -6.38 9.27 5.14
CA GLN A 188 -6.77 7.87 5.37
C GLN A 188 -8.14 7.56 4.77
N GLU A 189 -9.13 8.42 4.96
CA GLU A 189 -10.47 8.29 4.35
C GLU A 189 -10.40 8.35 2.83
N ASP A 190 -9.65 9.31 2.26
CA ASP A 190 -9.44 9.43 0.82
C ASP A 190 -8.75 8.15 0.28
N LEU A 191 -7.74 7.62 0.97
CA LEU A 191 -7.07 6.37 0.58
C LEU A 191 -8.03 5.18 0.63
N LEU A 192 -8.85 5.05 1.69
CA LEU A 192 -9.84 3.98 1.80
C LEU A 192 -10.86 4.03 0.67
N SER A 193 -11.34 5.24 0.32
CA SER A 193 -12.23 5.43 -0.82
C SER A 193 -11.57 4.99 -2.14
N LEU A 194 -10.29 5.31 -2.33
CA LEU A 194 -9.53 4.87 -3.51
C LEU A 194 -9.32 3.34 -3.52
N VAL A 195 -9.03 2.74 -2.36
CA VAL A 195 -8.89 1.27 -2.22
C VAL A 195 -10.18 0.55 -2.62
N GLN A 196 -11.33 1.05 -2.19
CA GLN A 196 -12.64 0.47 -2.51
C GLN A 196 -13.02 0.59 -3.99
N ASN A 197 -12.63 1.71 -4.63
CA ASN A 197 -12.97 1.98 -6.03
C ASN A 197 -12.00 1.32 -7.03
N GLU A 198 -10.77 1.03 -6.59
CA GLU A 198 -9.72 0.47 -7.42
C GLU A 198 -9.54 -1.01 -7.06
N ASN A 199 -9.93 -1.94 -7.89
CA ASN A 199 -9.78 -3.38 -7.67
C ASN A 199 -8.28 -3.79 -7.65
N LYS A 200 -7.52 -3.27 -6.67
CA LYS A 200 -6.07 -3.43 -6.48
C LYS A 200 -5.76 -3.99 -5.11
N THR A 201 -4.60 -4.58 -4.97
CA THR A 201 -4.07 -5.05 -3.69
C THR A 201 -3.13 -4.00 -3.13
N PHE A 202 -3.29 -3.67 -1.85
CA PHE A 202 -2.48 -2.65 -1.18
C PHE A 202 -1.67 -3.29 -0.06
N ILE A 203 -0.37 -2.99 -0.03
CA ILE A 203 0.51 -3.40 1.05
C ILE A 203 1.17 -2.13 1.58
N PHE A 204 0.98 -1.84 2.85
CA PHE A 204 1.57 -0.64 3.40
C PHE A 204 2.30 -0.89 4.72
N VAL A 205 3.36 -0.13 4.94
CA VAL A 205 4.14 -0.12 6.17
C VAL A 205 3.66 1.02 7.05
N THR A 206 3.43 0.73 8.32
CA THR A 206 3.19 1.75 9.34
C THR A 206 3.81 1.35 10.67
N HIS A 207 4.00 2.33 11.54
CA HIS A 207 4.33 2.14 12.96
C HIS A 207 3.16 2.50 13.88
N SER A 208 2.05 3.02 13.33
CA SER A 208 0.83 3.35 14.08
C SER A 208 -0.12 2.16 14.11
N ILE A 209 -0.45 1.70 15.32
CA ILE A 209 -1.40 0.62 15.54
C ILE A 209 -2.79 1.04 15.11
N GLU A 210 -3.20 2.26 15.47
CA GLU A 210 -4.52 2.81 15.12
C GLU A 210 -4.71 2.88 13.61
N GLU A 211 -3.68 3.32 12.87
CA GLU A 211 -3.72 3.33 11.41
C GLU A 211 -3.92 1.92 10.86
N ALA A 212 -3.11 0.97 11.32
CA ALA A 212 -3.20 -0.41 10.86
C ALA A 212 -4.60 -1.00 11.10
N VAL A 213 -5.17 -0.83 12.30
CA VAL A 213 -6.49 -1.37 12.65
C VAL A 213 -7.61 -0.69 11.86
N TYR A 214 -7.50 0.62 11.63
CA TYR A 214 -8.54 1.39 10.93
C TYR A 214 -8.63 1.07 9.45
N VAL A 215 -7.47 0.95 8.76
CA VAL A 215 -7.48 0.89 7.28
C VAL A 215 -7.39 -0.53 6.71
N SER A 216 -6.94 -1.53 7.50
CA SER A 216 -6.52 -2.83 6.95
C SER A 216 -7.60 -3.90 7.00
N ASP A 217 -7.57 -4.78 5.99
CA ASP A 217 -8.25 -6.08 6.01
C ASP A 217 -7.40 -7.14 6.72
N GLN A 218 -6.07 -6.97 6.68
CA GLN A 218 -5.09 -7.84 7.32
C GLN A 218 -3.95 -7.03 7.91
N ILE A 219 -3.52 -7.38 9.11
CA ILE A 219 -2.34 -6.80 9.79
C ILE A 219 -1.35 -7.92 10.03
N ALA A 220 -0.15 -7.81 9.49
CA ALA A 220 0.96 -8.71 9.79
C ALA A 220 1.90 -8.02 10.78
N ILE A 221 2.02 -8.59 11.98
CA ILE A 221 2.91 -8.10 13.03
C ILE A 221 4.29 -8.72 12.84
N LEU A 222 5.30 -7.87 12.66
CA LEU A 222 6.69 -8.28 12.46
C LEU A 222 7.49 -8.06 13.74
N LEU A 223 8.29 -9.07 14.09
CA LEU A 223 9.21 -9.02 15.23
C LEU A 223 10.44 -8.15 14.96
N PRO A 224 11.17 -7.69 15.99
CA PRO A 224 12.50 -7.13 15.83
C PRO A 224 13.45 -8.08 15.10
N ARG A 225 14.58 -7.55 14.61
CA ARG A 225 15.58 -8.34 13.87
C ARG A 225 16.14 -9.52 14.68
N PRO A 226 16.31 -10.68 14.07
CA PRO A 226 15.93 -11.06 12.71
C PRO A 226 14.40 -11.19 12.56
N SER A 227 13.82 -10.39 11.66
CA SER A 227 12.37 -10.24 11.55
C SER A 227 11.69 -11.51 11.05
N ARG A 228 10.59 -11.83 11.70
CA ARG A 228 9.64 -12.89 11.32
C ARG A 228 8.23 -12.39 11.53
N VAL A 229 7.26 -13.03 10.92
CA VAL A 229 5.85 -12.79 11.21
C VAL A 229 5.54 -13.38 12.58
N SER A 230 5.09 -12.55 13.52
CA SER A 230 4.65 -12.99 14.85
C SER A 230 3.21 -13.45 14.81
N GLU A 231 2.37 -12.61 14.21
CA GLU A 231 0.93 -12.82 14.21
C GLU A 231 0.31 -12.16 12.98
N ILE A 232 -0.80 -12.73 12.51
CA ILE A 232 -1.66 -12.14 11.48
C ILE A 232 -3.02 -11.89 12.10
N ILE A 233 -3.44 -10.62 12.13
CA ILE A 233 -4.76 -10.21 12.62
C ILE A 233 -5.60 -9.78 11.43
N ARG A 234 -6.87 -10.21 11.42
CA ARG A 234 -7.87 -9.77 10.45
C ARG A 234 -8.94 -9.02 11.21
N PRO A 235 -8.82 -7.69 11.32
CA PRO A 235 -9.82 -6.89 12.02
C PRO A 235 -11.14 -6.96 11.26
N ALA A 236 -12.26 -6.86 12.00
CA ALA A 236 -13.53 -6.58 11.37
C ALA A 236 -13.43 -5.26 10.59
N SER A 237 -14.16 -5.14 9.48
CA SER A 237 -14.11 -3.90 8.70
C SER A 237 -14.68 -2.73 9.50
N PHE A 238 -13.83 -1.82 9.92
CA PHE A 238 -14.22 -0.55 10.56
C PHE A 238 -14.45 0.58 9.55
N ARG A 239 -14.19 0.33 8.26
CA ARG A 239 -14.23 1.33 7.17
C ARG A 239 -15.59 1.99 6.97
N SER A 240 -16.68 1.34 7.38
CA SER A 240 -18.04 1.88 7.27
C SER A 240 -18.51 2.64 8.51
N LYS A 241 -17.72 2.65 9.58
CA LYS A 241 -18.05 3.31 10.84
C LYS A 241 -17.47 4.71 10.86
N ASP A 242 -18.20 5.65 11.42
CA ASP A 242 -17.69 6.99 11.73
C ASP A 242 -16.48 6.87 12.68
N VAL A 243 -15.40 7.56 12.36
CA VAL A 243 -14.12 7.52 13.09
C VAL A 243 -14.30 7.85 14.59
N ASP A 244 -15.19 8.77 14.92
CA ASP A 244 -15.47 9.13 16.32
C ASP A 244 -16.18 8.01 17.09
N ASN A 245 -16.95 7.18 16.40
CA ASN A 245 -17.62 6.01 16.96
C ASN A 245 -16.70 4.80 17.07
N ILE A 246 -15.76 4.64 16.14
CA ILE A 246 -14.79 3.52 16.13
C ILE A 246 -13.93 3.54 17.38
N ARG A 247 -13.44 4.70 17.80
CA ARG A 247 -12.60 4.86 19.01
C ARG A 247 -13.26 4.42 20.31
N ARG A 248 -14.58 4.22 20.29
CA ARG A 248 -15.38 3.72 21.43
C ARG A 248 -15.87 2.29 21.21
N ASP A 249 -15.56 1.72 20.05
CA ASP A 249 -15.94 0.35 19.72
C ASP A 249 -15.11 -0.64 20.55
N PRO A 250 -15.75 -1.52 21.35
CA PRO A 250 -15.02 -2.47 22.19
C PRO A 250 -14.11 -3.41 21.40
N GLU A 251 -14.53 -3.84 20.21
CA GLU A 251 -13.74 -4.72 19.34
C GLU A 251 -12.49 -4.01 18.81
N TYR A 252 -12.64 -2.73 18.45
CA TYR A 252 -11.50 -1.91 18.02
C TYR A 252 -10.47 -1.75 19.14
N LEU A 253 -10.92 -1.47 20.36
CA LEU A 253 -10.05 -1.32 21.52
C LEU A 253 -9.36 -2.64 21.90
N ASP A 254 -10.07 -3.76 21.85
CA ASP A 254 -9.53 -5.07 22.14
C ASP A 254 -8.40 -5.46 21.15
N ILE A 255 -8.59 -5.16 19.86
CA ILE A 255 -7.56 -5.40 18.85
C ILE A 255 -6.31 -4.53 19.11
N ILE A 256 -6.51 -3.25 19.45
CA ILE A 256 -5.40 -2.35 19.79
C ILE A 256 -4.62 -2.88 20.98
N ASP A 257 -5.31 -3.25 22.06
CA ASP A 257 -4.69 -3.77 23.29
C ASP A 257 -3.94 -5.08 23.01
N ARG A 258 -4.49 -5.98 22.22
CA ARG A 258 -3.84 -7.20 21.77
C ARG A 258 -2.54 -6.94 21.00
N ILE A 259 -2.57 -5.98 20.06
CA ILE A 259 -1.39 -5.60 19.31
C ILE A 259 -0.33 -4.97 20.22
N TRP A 260 -0.75 -4.09 21.13
CA TRP A 260 0.16 -3.51 22.14
C TRP A 260 0.80 -4.57 23.01
N ALA A 261 0.04 -5.56 23.48
CA ALA A 261 0.57 -6.68 24.27
C ALA A 261 1.62 -7.48 23.49
N SER A 262 1.37 -7.74 22.20
CA SER A 262 2.32 -8.45 21.31
C SER A 262 3.60 -7.66 21.07
N LEU A 263 3.53 -6.32 20.99
CA LEU A 263 4.70 -5.50 20.71
C LEU A 263 5.49 -5.12 21.97
N ARG A 264 4.84 -5.00 23.13
CA ARG A 264 5.49 -4.62 24.41
C ARG A 264 6.65 -5.51 24.80
N SER A 265 6.52 -6.81 24.57
CA SER A 265 7.58 -7.79 24.90
C SER A 265 8.88 -7.59 24.11
N TYR A 266 8.90 -6.65 23.14
CA TYR A 266 10.05 -6.39 22.28
C TYR A 266 10.52 -4.92 22.31
N VAL A 267 9.92 -4.07 23.15
CA VAL A 267 10.30 -2.65 23.30
C VAL A 267 11.14 -2.44 24.57
N GLU A 268 11.19 -3.42 25.48
CA GLU A 268 12.09 -3.50 26.62
C GLU A 268 13.44 -4.16 26.21
#